data_cabcaea3299d278bd59252f265ae0f46
#
_entry.id   cabcaea3299d278bd59252f265ae0f46
#
_cell.length_a   1.000
_cell.length_b   1.000
_cell.length_c   1.000
_cell.angle_alpha   90.00
_cell.angle_beta   90.00
_cell.angle_gamma   90.00
#
_symmetry.space_group_name_H-M   'P 1'
#
loop_
_entity.id
_entity.type
_entity.pdbx_description
1 polymer ?
#
loop_
_entity_poly.entity_id
_entity_poly.type
_entity_poly.pdbx_seq_one_letter_code
_entity_poly.pdbx_strand_id
1 'polypeptide(L)'
;MKNIILFSFFMLVAVFGFTQTLRNDGELGAETKYLAQCWDFNGVTLNAHPATLISGRYSFRTIELQKESLTNSYIKTPWMELKKGNITFKTRLDGAAGGNRRVVVQYIAIDGKDYSEKTPVAFHTFEFPNPVHRNTKIYDVSIPVPTELVNGKLYKVLFSFTGTGGSARLGFDNLVMPGVYSSDPSNQCKPLIIEKDTDGDGIADMEDEFPTDRYKAYSSYLPGKDFGTLMFEDLWPGIGDYDFNDLVLDYRIKKVTDAKNEIVELIIDLRTRAIGAGYKNGFGIEFTGITHAQVLGVTGTIMSDNSIHLIAPNGVEAGNEWATVIPFDNAFEVLPHPGGGVTGVNTEPIGPRQEIFEQTVIVFFKKNDILPAGGPVKSSAISLENFNPFLIRNQDRSIEIHLPGKRPTRHANTALFGTVDDNSSSAQGIYYQSKGTNFPWALHINQRIPYMIEKQNIQKGFVRFEDWVKSNGAAFGDWYIDRPDLRNNKLIY
;
A
#
# COMPACT_ATOMS: atom_id res chain seq x y z
N MET A 1 27.29 -38.49 -28.45
CA MET A 1 26.99 -37.18 -27.87
C MET A 1 25.74 -37.33 -27.03
N LYS A 2 25.92 -37.35 -25.72
CA LYS A 2 24.87 -37.65 -24.76
C LYS A 2 24.07 -36.34 -24.42
N ASN A 3 22.78 -36.35 -24.72
CA ASN A 3 21.87 -35.29 -24.29
C ASN A 3 21.61 -35.45 -22.78
N ILE A 4 22.04 -34.46 -22.01
CA ILE A 4 21.70 -34.32 -20.60
C ILE A 4 20.42 -33.50 -20.56
N ILE A 5 19.29 -34.18 -20.26
CA ILE A 5 18.02 -33.53 -19.94
C ILE A 5 18.08 -33.18 -18.46
N LEU A 6 18.17 -31.87 -18.18
CA LEU A 6 18.07 -31.33 -16.82
C LEU A 6 16.60 -31.32 -16.42
N PHE A 7 16.20 -32.28 -15.57
CA PHE A 7 14.90 -32.24 -14.90
C PHE A 7 14.98 -31.24 -13.74
N SER A 8 14.38 -30.09 -13.92
CA SER A 8 14.09 -29.18 -12.82
C SER A 8 13.04 -29.82 -11.93
N PHE A 9 13.46 -30.31 -10.77
CA PHE A 9 12.57 -30.73 -9.71
C PHE A 9 11.92 -29.48 -9.09
N PHE A 10 10.72 -29.12 -9.55
CA PHE A 10 9.86 -28.25 -8.80
C PHE A 10 9.43 -29.02 -7.54
N MET A 11 10.03 -28.65 -6.40
CA MET A 11 9.58 -29.13 -5.10
C MET A 11 8.25 -28.41 -4.83
N LEU A 12 7.17 -29.09 -5.21
CA LEU A 12 5.81 -28.73 -4.81
C LEU A 12 5.77 -28.92 -3.28
N VAL A 13 5.95 -27.85 -2.52
CA VAL A 13 5.65 -27.87 -1.09
C VAL A 13 4.14 -27.97 -1.01
N ALA A 14 3.64 -29.21 -0.98
CA ALA A 14 2.27 -29.45 -0.62
C ALA A 14 2.10 -28.98 0.82
N VAL A 15 1.46 -27.82 1.00
CA VAL A 15 0.95 -27.38 2.30
C VAL A 15 -0.15 -28.38 2.65
N PHE A 16 0.23 -29.46 3.32
CA PHE A 16 -0.76 -30.34 3.93
C PHE A 16 -1.46 -29.54 5.04
N GLY A 17 -2.64 -29.05 4.76
CA GLY A 17 -3.57 -28.59 5.78
C GLY A 17 -3.88 -29.80 6.69
N PHE A 18 -3.17 -29.90 7.80
CA PHE A 18 -3.44 -30.92 8.80
C PHE A 18 -4.76 -30.59 9.49
N THR A 19 -5.85 -31.21 9.03
CA THR A 19 -7.13 -31.29 9.74
C THR A 19 -7.03 -32.33 10.86
N GLN A 20 -6.02 -32.25 11.71
CA GLN A 20 -5.93 -33.14 12.86
C GLN A 20 -6.60 -32.53 14.06
N THR A 21 -7.60 -33.20 14.59
CA THR A 21 -8.11 -32.97 15.94
C THR A 21 -6.93 -33.07 16.90
N LEU A 22 -6.65 -32.00 17.63
CA LEU A 22 -5.55 -31.96 18.57
C LEU A 22 -5.88 -32.90 19.75
N ARG A 23 -5.08 -33.94 19.92
CA ARG A 23 -5.25 -34.93 20.97
C ARG A 23 -4.02 -35.01 21.83
N ASN A 24 -4.22 -35.16 23.11
CA ASN A 24 -3.18 -35.40 24.09
C ASN A 24 -3.59 -36.58 24.96
N ASP A 25 -2.91 -37.73 24.80
CA ASP A 25 -3.17 -39.00 25.49
C ASP A 25 -2.16 -39.30 26.60
N GLY A 26 -1.22 -38.37 26.90
CA GLY A 26 -0.34 -38.42 28.04
C GLY A 26 0.67 -39.58 28.05
N GLU A 27 0.97 -40.22 26.92
CA GLU A 27 1.90 -41.36 26.90
C GLU A 27 3.40 -40.97 26.98
N LEU A 28 4.27 -41.88 27.44
CA LEU A 28 5.70 -41.61 27.58
C LEU A 28 6.37 -41.16 26.28
N GLY A 29 7.20 -40.14 26.37
CA GLY A 29 7.82 -39.48 25.20
C GLY A 29 6.93 -38.43 24.55
N ALA A 30 5.68 -38.32 24.95
CA ALA A 30 4.76 -37.33 24.47
C ALA A 30 5.19 -35.89 24.84
N GLU A 31 5.85 -35.68 26.00
CA GLU A 31 6.33 -34.34 26.41
C GLU A 31 7.22 -33.72 25.34
N THR A 32 8.28 -34.41 24.91
CA THR A 32 9.18 -33.90 23.87
C THR A 32 8.44 -33.66 22.55
N LYS A 33 7.54 -34.61 22.18
CA LYS A 33 6.70 -34.45 20.99
C LYS A 33 5.77 -33.24 21.08
N TYR A 34 5.15 -33.04 22.24
CA TYR A 34 4.23 -31.88 22.45
C TYR A 34 4.97 -30.56 22.51
N LEU A 35 6.12 -30.48 23.16
CA LEU A 35 6.97 -29.29 23.12
C LEU A 35 7.41 -28.98 21.69
N ALA A 36 7.79 -29.98 20.90
CA ALA A 36 8.09 -29.81 19.49
C ALA A 36 6.88 -29.42 18.64
N GLN A 37 5.67 -29.57 19.15
CA GLN A 37 4.40 -29.12 18.55
C GLN A 37 3.86 -27.83 19.20
N CYS A 38 4.70 -27.09 19.90
CA CYS A 38 4.36 -25.79 20.51
C CYS A 38 3.34 -25.85 21.66
N TRP A 39 3.21 -26.98 22.32
CA TRP A 39 2.53 -27.03 23.61
C TRP A 39 3.40 -26.39 24.68
N ASP A 40 2.81 -25.80 25.67
CA ASP A 40 3.50 -25.22 26.83
C ASP A 40 2.93 -25.79 28.13
N PHE A 41 3.81 -26.18 29.03
CA PHE A 41 3.48 -26.82 30.30
C PHE A 41 4.22 -26.15 31.45
N ASN A 42 3.53 -25.95 32.55
CA ASN A 42 4.15 -25.52 33.78
C ASN A 42 3.56 -26.28 34.98
N GLY A 43 4.40 -26.74 35.90
CA GLY A 43 3.96 -27.46 37.09
C GLY A 43 3.14 -28.73 36.80
N VAL A 44 3.36 -29.36 35.63
CA VAL A 44 2.70 -30.59 35.18
C VAL A 44 3.75 -31.50 34.56
N THR A 45 3.74 -32.76 34.93
CA THR A 45 4.66 -33.80 34.40
C THR A 45 3.90 -35.07 34.02
N LEU A 46 4.41 -35.82 33.06
CA LEU A 46 3.91 -37.17 32.79
C LEU A 46 4.31 -38.10 33.93
N ASN A 47 3.35 -38.83 34.44
CA ASN A 47 3.54 -39.65 35.63
C ASN A 47 2.69 -40.95 35.60
N ALA A 48 3.25 -42.04 36.06
CA ALA A 48 2.57 -43.33 36.21
C ALA A 48 1.98 -43.60 37.61
N HIS A 49 1.86 -42.53 38.43
CA HIS A 49 1.41 -42.70 39.82
C HIS A 49 -0.07 -43.16 39.88
N PRO A 50 -0.37 -44.28 40.56
CA PRO A 50 -1.71 -44.90 40.50
C PRO A 50 -2.86 -43.99 40.90
N ALA A 51 -2.63 -43.04 41.80
CA ALA A 51 -3.66 -42.14 42.27
C ALA A 51 -4.07 -41.04 41.24
N THR A 52 -3.24 -40.79 40.24
CA THR A 52 -3.48 -39.81 39.18
C THR A 52 -3.54 -40.39 37.78
N LEU A 53 -3.19 -41.67 37.63
CA LEU A 53 -3.26 -42.38 36.35
C LEU A 53 -4.70 -42.52 35.90
N ILE A 54 -5.01 -42.13 34.66
CA ILE A 54 -6.32 -42.12 34.07
C ILE A 54 -6.45 -43.22 32.99
N SER A 55 -5.53 -43.23 32.05
CA SER A 55 -5.48 -44.24 31.00
C SER A 55 -4.05 -44.55 30.60
N GLY A 56 -3.82 -45.69 29.90
CA GLY A 56 -2.52 -46.08 29.42
C GLY A 56 -1.48 -46.28 30.52
N ARG A 57 -0.24 -45.90 30.25
CA ARG A 57 0.89 -45.98 31.18
C ARG A 57 1.16 -44.72 31.97
N TYR A 58 0.81 -43.56 31.43
CA TYR A 58 1.10 -42.26 31.98
C TYR A 58 -0.10 -41.33 31.80
N SER A 59 -0.27 -40.41 32.73
CA SER A 59 -1.17 -39.25 32.62
C SER A 59 -0.44 -37.98 33.08
N PHE A 60 -0.88 -36.84 32.68
CA PHE A 60 -0.35 -35.59 33.20
C PHE A 60 -0.71 -35.48 34.68
N ARG A 61 0.27 -35.17 35.50
CA ARG A 61 0.13 -34.98 36.94
C ARG A 61 0.64 -33.64 37.36
N THR A 62 -0.19 -32.86 38.03
CA THR A 62 0.22 -31.54 38.57
C THR A 62 1.19 -31.71 39.74
N ILE A 63 2.00 -30.70 40.00
CA ILE A 63 2.63 -30.48 41.30
C ILE A 63 1.56 -30.31 42.36
N GLU A 64 1.94 -30.23 43.65
CA GLU A 64 1.00 -29.89 44.70
C GLU A 64 0.32 -28.54 44.41
N LEU A 65 -1.03 -28.57 44.33
CA LEU A 65 -1.80 -27.39 44.08
C LEU A 65 -1.80 -26.49 45.30
N GLN A 66 -1.13 -25.39 45.20
CA GLN A 66 -1.12 -24.31 46.20
C GLN A 66 -2.17 -23.27 45.86
N LYS A 67 -2.55 -22.47 46.88
CA LYS A 67 -3.60 -21.45 46.83
C LYS A 67 -3.69 -20.69 45.50
N GLU A 68 -4.84 -20.81 44.87
CA GLU A 68 -5.45 -19.92 43.83
C GLU A 68 -4.56 -19.29 42.74
N SER A 69 -3.37 -19.77 42.47
CA SER A 69 -2.58 -19.25 41.34
C SER A 69 -2.88 -20.03 40.06
N LEU A 70 -3.46 -19.39 39.09
CA LEU A 70 -3.73 -19.93 37.75
C LEU A 70 -2.46 -20.16 36.91
N THR A 71 -1.31 -19.71 37.40
CA THR A 71 -0.03 -19.75 36.66
C THR A 71 0.93 -20.82 37.11
N ASN A 72 0.67 -21.52 38.24
CA ASN A 72 1.60 -22.47 38.83
C ASN A 72 1.50 -23.87 38.23
N SER A 73 0.34 -24.26 37.72
CA SER A 73 0.14 -25.56 37.06
C SER A 73 -0.82 -25.39 35.90
N TYR A 74 -0.32 -25.57 34.68
CA TYR A 74 -1.16 -25.46 33.49
C TYR A 74 -0.66 -26.34 32.33
N ILE A 75 -1.58 -26.58 31.39
CA ILE A 75 -1.33 -27.06 30.05
C ILE A 75 -1.89 -26.02 29.08
N LYS A 76 -1.06 -25.56 28.16
CA LYS A 76 -1.46 -24.57 27.15
C LYS A 76 -1.25 -25.15 25.76
N THR A 77 -2.28 -25.07 24.92
CA THR A 77 -2.22 -25.54 23.54
C THR A 77 -1.36 -24.63 22.67
N PRO A 78 -0.86 -25.12 21.52
CA PRO A 78 -0.40 -24.24 20.45
C PRO A 78 -1.53 -23.35 19.93
N TRP A 79 -1.18 -22.41 19.03
CA TRP A 79 -2.19 -21.65 18.28
C TRP A 79 -3.05 -22.60 17.45
N MET A 80 -4.36 -22.40 17.48
CA MET A 80 -5.31 -23.21 16.75
C MET A 80 -6.56 -22.41 16.36
N GLU A 81 -7.15 -22.75 15.23
CA GLU A 81 -8.47 -22.31 14.85
C GLU A 81 -9.51 -23.22 15.50
N LEU A 82 -10.31 -22.69 16.42
CA LEU A 82 -11.35 -23.47 17.09
C LEU A 82 -12.54 -23.71 16.15
N LYS A 83 -13.05 -24.93 16.14
CA LYS A 83 -14.22 -25.34 15.37
C LYS A 83 -15.41 -25.63 16.32
N LYS A 84 -16.61 -25.68 15.76
CA LYS A 84 -17.81 -26.08 16.51
C LYS A 84 -17.65 -27.52 17.02
N GLY A 85 -17.89 -27.71 18.30
CA GLY A 85 -17.76 -29.01 18.98
C GLY A 85 -17.47 -28.85 20.45
N ASN A 86 -17.11 -29.95 21.10
CA ASN A 86 -16.81 -29.97 22.54
C ASN A 86 -15.31 -30.23 22.76
N ILE A 87 -14.71 -29.44 23.67
CA ILE A 87 -13.45 -29.77 24.29
C ILE A 87 -13.73 -30.88 25.30
N THR A 88 -13.08 -32.02 25.15
CA THR A 88 -13.27 -33.13 26.09
C THR A 88 -11.96 -33.55 26.73
N PHE A 89 -11.98 -33.90 28.01
CA PHE A 89 -10.84 -34.42 28.72
C PHE A 89 -11.29 -35.30 29.90
N LYS A 90 -10.38 -36.09 30.43
CA LYS A 90 -10.58 -36.81 31.68
C LYS A 90 -9.72 -36.22 32.77
N THR A 91 -10.26 -36.18 33.99
CA THR A 91 -9.52 -35.71 35.16
C THR A 91 -9.79 -36.54 36.39
N ARG A 92 -8.83 -36.58 37.30
CA ARG A 92 -8.87 -37.36 38.53
C ARG A 92 -8.15 -36.60 39.64
N LEU A 93 -8.65 -36.73 40.86
CA LEU A 93 -8.07 -36.08 42.02
C LEU A 93 -7.30 -37.13 42.88
N ASP A 94 -6.05 -36.77 43.24
CA ASP A 94 -5.22 -37.41 44.25
C ASP A 94 -5.08 -36.49 45.47
N GLY A 95 -5.20 -37.05 46.67
CA GLY A 95 -4.85 -36.36 47.91
C GLY A 95 -5.97 -36.13 48.90
N ALA A 96 -5.63 -35.46 50.00
CA ALA A 96 -6.46 -35.30 51.20
C ALA A 96 -7.75 -34.49 50.96
N ALA A 97 -8.75 -34.75 51.82
CA ALA A 97 -10.04 -34.02 51.83
C ALA A 97 -9.84 -32.56 52.23
N GLY A 98 -10.70 -31.73 51.72
CA GLY A 98 -10.83 -30.31 52.08
C GLY A 98 -10.25 -29.40 51.01
N GLY A 99 -10.94 -28.30 50.78
CA GLY A 99 -10.64 -27.26 49.81
C GLY A 99 -11.16 -27.49 48.39
N ASN A 100 -11.35 -26.41 47.67
CA ASN A 100 -11.86 -26.42 46.31
C ASN A 100 -10.76 -26.78 45.34
N ARG A 101 -11.02 -27.73 44.42
CA ARG A 101 -10.15 -28.12 43.31
C ARG A 101 -10.91 -27.90 42.03
N ARG A 102 -10.23 -27.31 41.06
CA ARG A 102 -10.86 -26.96 39.79
C ARG A 102 -9.87 -26.99 38.62
N VAL A 103 -10.42 -27.20 37.45
CA VAL A 103 -9.76 -26.95 36.17
C VAL A 103 -10.43 -25.74 35.54
N VAL A 104 -9.70 -24.67 35.41
CA VAL A 104 -10.18 -23.44 34.74
C VAL A 104 -9.74 -23.49 33.29
N VAL A 105 -10.70 -23.40 32.37
CA VAL A 105 -10.45 -23.40 30.93
C VAL A 105 -10.58 -21.99 30.42
N GLN A 106 -9.51 -21.50 29.80
CA GLN A 106 -9.35 -20.13 29.34
C GLN A 106 -8.95 -20.13 27.87
N TYR A 107 -9.29 -19.07 27.16
CA TYR A 107 -8.72 -18.81 25.84
C TYR A 107 -7.74 -17.61 25.87
N ILE A 108 -6.79 -17.62 24.96
CA ILE A 108 -5.79 -16.58 24.75
C ILE A 108 -5.88 -16.17 23.30
N ALA A 109 -6.14 -14.88 23.05
CA ALA A 109 -6.15 -14.30 21.70
C ALA A 109 -4.79 -13.71 21.35
N ILE A 110 -4.54 -13.49 20.07
CA ILE A 110 -3.36 -12.78 19.58
C ILE A 110 -3.48 -11.28 19.89
N ASP A 111 -2.38 -10.67 20.34
CA ASP A 111 -2.27 -9.23 20.53
C ASP A 111 -1.35 -8.63 19.47
N GLY A 112 -1.89 -7.74 18.66
CA GLY A 112 -1.13 -6.99 17.67
C GLY A 112 -0.51 -7.83 16.54
N LYS A 113 0.44 -7.22 15.83
CA LYS A 113 1.14 -7.83 14.68
C LYS A 113 2.33 -8.71 15.07
N ASP A 114 2.80 -8.64 16.29
CA ASP A 114 3.92 -9.41 16.83
C ASP A 114 3.51 -10.79 17.36
N TYR A 115 2.20 -11.10 17.30
CA TYR A 115 1.60 -12.35 17.76
C TYR A 115 1.79 -12.64 19.25
N SER A 116 1.94 -11.61 20.06
CA SER A 116 1.98 -11.76 21.50
C SER A 116 0.64 -12.26 22.06
N GLU A 117 0.69 -12.83 23.25
CA GLU A 117 -0.49 -13.40 23.93
C GLU A 117 -1.23 -12.32 24.71
N LYS A 118 -2.54 -12.17 24.45
CA LYS A 118 -3.41 -11.39 25.33
C LYS A 118 -3.60 -12.08 26.67
N THR A 119 -4.06 -11.32 27.65
CA THR A 119 -4.46 -11.86 28.95
C THR A 119 -5.49 -12.98 28.77
N PRO A 120 -5.28 -14.18 29.40
CA PRO A 120 -6.21 -15.28 29.33
C PRO A 120 -7.61 -14.91 29.85
N VAL A 121 -8.64 -15.35 29.12
CA VAL A 121 -10.05 -15.13 29.49
C VAL A 121 -10.71 -16.45 29.79
N ALA A 122 -11.21 -16.63 31.01
CA ALA A 122 -11.90 -17.84 31.42
C ALA A 122 -13.29 -17.94 30.76
N PHE A 123 -13.63 -19.13 30.24
CA PHE A 123 -14.95 -19.42 29.68
C PHE A 123 -15.61 -20.66 30.30
N HIS A 124 -14.85 -21.49 31.04
CA HIS A 124 -15.42 -22.62 31.78
C HIS A 124 -14.59 -22.94 33.01
N THR A 125 -15.26 -23.43 34.07
CA THR A 125 -14.61 -23.96 35.27
C THR A 125 -15.24 -25.29 35.62
N PHE A 126 -14.42 -26.34 35.65
CA PHE A 126 -14.83 -27.64 36.20
C PHE A 126 -14.41 -27.71 37.67
N GLU A 127 -15.38 -27.87 38.56
CA GLU A 127 -15.16 -28.06 40.00
C GLU A 127 -15.40 -29.50 40.40
N PHE A 128 -14.50 -30.06 41.19
CA PHE A 128 -14.71 -31.41 41.72
C PHE A 128 -15.85 -31.40 42.75
N PRO A 129 -16.80 -32.37 42.65
CA PRO A 129 -17.95 -32.42 43.57
C PRO A 129 -17.49 -32.60 45.01
N ASN A 130 -18.23 -32.03 45.94
CA ASN A 130 -18.06 -32.25 47.38
C ASN A 130 -19.19 -33.15 47.92
N PRO A 131 -18.92 -34.31 48.64
CA PRO A 131 -17.61 -34.79 49.05
C PRO A 131 -16.75 -35.34 47.87
N VAL A 132 -15.46 -35.07 47.93
CA VAL A 132 -14.53 -35.48 46.89
C VAL A 132 -14.26 -37.00 46.95
N HIS A 133 -14.54 -37.72 45.88
CA HIS A 133 -14.15 -39.13 45.74
C HIS A 133 -12.68 -39.23 45.43
N ARG A 134 -11.86 -39.53 46.42
CA ARG A 134 -10.41 -39.68 46.31
C ARG A 134 -10.03 -40.92 45.54
N ASN A 135 -9.08 -40.81 44.63
CA ASN A 135 -8.38 -41.92 43.96
C ASN A 135 -9.27 -42.96 43.30
N THR A 136 -10.57 -42.84 43.33
CA THR A 136 -11.54 -43.85 42.88
C THR A 136 -12.36 -43.45 41.68
N LYS A 137 -12.50 -42.13 41.43
CA LYS A 137 -13.36 -41.67 40.34
C LYS A 137 -12.59 -40.85 39.31
N ILE A 138 -12.71 -41.24 38.06
CA ILE A 138 -12.31 -40.49 36.89
C ILE A 138 -13.54 -39.69 36.42
N TYR A 139 -13.38 -38.41 36.17
CA TYR A 139 -14.42 -37.50 35.66
C TYR A 139 -14.21 -37.25 34.17
N ASP A 140 -15.26 -37.52 33.40
CA ASP A 140 -15.32 -37.16 31.99
C ASP A 140 -15.88 -35.74 31.91
N VAL A 141 -15.12 -34.81 31.33
CA VAL A 141 -15.50 -33.42 31.16
C VAL A 141 -15.72 -33.14 29.68
N SER A 142 -16.83 -32.47 29.38
CA SER A 142 -17.17 -32.07 28.01
C SER A 142 -17.70 -30.66 28.02
N ILE A 143 -17.03 -29.77 27.32
CA ILE A 143 -17.25 -28.32 27.33
C ILE A 143 -17.50 -27.86 25.89
N PRO A 144 -18.66 -27.27 25.57
CA PRO A 144 -18.89 -26.69 24.26
C PRO A 144 -17.92 -25.54 24.03
N VAL A 145 -17.33 -25.46 22.82
CA VAL A 145 -16.59 -24.28 22.41
C VAL A 145 -17.56 -23.11 22.29
N PRO A 146 -17.28 -21.95 22.95
CA PRO A 146 -18.10 -20.74 22.80
C PRO A 146 -18.24 -20.34 21.33
N THR A 147 -19.45 -19.98 20.92
CA THR A 147 -19.74 -19.66 19.50
C THR A 147 -18.95 -18.47 19.00
N GLU A 148 -18.66 -17.51 19.86
CA GLU A 148 -17.84 -16.33 19.58
C GLU A 148 -16.37 -16.65 19.27
N LEU A 149 -15.87 -17.84 19.66
CA LEU A 149 -14.53 -18.32 19.34
C LEU A 149 -14.47 -19.13 18.03
N VAL A 150 -15.62 -19.47 17.43
CA VAL A 150 -15.74 -20.17 16.16
C VAL A 150 -15.87 -19.11 15.04
N ASN A 151 -14.81 -18.37 14.79
CA ASN A 151 -14.84 -17.19 13.91
C ASN A 151 -13.66 -17.13 12.91
N GLY A 152 -12.90 -18.22 12.75
CA GLY A 152 -11.73 -18.30 11.88
C GLY A 152 -10.45 -17.69 12.47
N LYS A 153 -10.50 -17.10 13.66
CA LYS A 153 -9.30 -16.56 14.34
C LYS A 153 -8.56 -17.65 15.11
N LEU A 154 -7.29 -17.36 15.39
CA LEU A 154 -6.43 -18.26 16.14
C LEU A 154 -6.46 -17.94 17.63
N TYR A 155 -6.52 -19.01 18.42
CA TYR A 155 -6.54 -18.96 19.88
C TYR A 155 -5.61 -20.04 20.45
N LYS A 156 -5.05 -19.80 21.64
CA LYS A 156 -4.53 -20.85 22.50
C LYS A 156 -5.60 -21.17 23.55
N VAL A 157 -5.69 -22.43 23.98
CA VAL A 157 -6.52 -22.82 25.11
C VAL A 157 -5.62 -23.20 26.27
N LEU A 158 -5.89 -22.62 27.42
CA LEU A 158 -5.13 -22.76 28.65
C LEU A 158 -6.00 -23.51 29.68
N PHE A 159 -5.51 -24.66 30.14
CA PHE A 159 -6.07 -25.44 31.22
C PHE A 159 -5.27 -25.15 32.48
N SER A 160 -5.78 -24.33 33.37
CA SER A 160 -5.12 -23.99 34.64
C SER A 160 -5.68 -24.87 35.77
N PHE A 161 -4.81 -25.45 36.55
CA PHE A 161 -5.13 -26.33 37.65
C PHE A 161 -4.94 -25.60 38.98
N THR A 162 -6.01 -25.46 39.75
CA THR A 162 -5.96 -24.74 41.02
C THR A 162 -6.61 -25.52 42.15
N GLY A 163 -6.24 -25.22 43.36
CA GLY A 163 -6.87 -25.81 44.54
C GLY A 163 -6.46 -25.14 45.84
N THR A 164 -7.30 -25.25 46.85
CA THR A 164 -7.07 -24.77 48.22
C THR A 164 -7.06 -25.92 49.21
N GLY A 165 -6.12 -25.90 50.16
CA GLY A 165 -6.05 -26.86 51.28
C GLY A 165 -5.51 -28.24 50.94
N GLY A 166 -4.50 -28.71 51.67
CA GLY A 166 -3.88 -30.02 51.58
C GLY A 166 -2.97 -30.23 50.35
N SER A 167 -2.30 -31.36 50.32
CA SER A 167 -1.33 -31.80 49.29
C SER A 167 -1.97 -32.46 48.08
N ALA A 168 -3.05 -31.91 47.55
CA ALA A 168 -3.76 -32.49 46.44
C ALA A 168 -3.06 -32.27 45.09
N ARG A 169 -3.09 -33.30 44.24
CA ARG A 169 -2.64 -33.26 42.84
C ARG A 169 -3.76 -33.68 41.92
N LEU A 170 -3.71 -33.22 40.68
CA LEU A 170 -4.66 -33.64 39.64
C LEU A 170 -3.98 -34.51 38.61
N GLY A 171 -4.69 -35.56 38.16
CA GLY A 171 -4.45 -36.26 36.92
C GLY A 171 -5.27 -35.60 35.80
N PHE A 172 -4.69 -35.46 34.62
CA PHE A 172 -5.34 -34.94 33.43
C PHE A 172 -4.92 -35.75 32.21
N ASP A 173 -5.86 -36.13 31.38
CA ASP A 173 -5.60 -37.01 30.24
C ASP A 173 -6.69 -36.96 29.18
N ASN A 174 -6.47 -37.61 28.04
CA ASN A 174 -7.40 -37.81 26.95
C ASN A 174 -8.04 -36.49 26.45
N LEU A 175 -7.23 -35.44 26.36
CA LEU A 175 -7.68 -34.15 25.82
C LEU A 175 -7.96 -34.27 24.33
N VAL A 176 -9.15 -33.84 23.92
CA VAL A 176 -9.55 -33.71 22.52
C VAL A 176 -10.05 -32.30 22.31
N MET A 177 -9.47 -31.60 21.32
CA MET A 177 -9.80 -30.24 20.96
C MET A 177 -10.46 -30.19 19.58
N PRO A 178 -11.65 -29.61 19.43
CA PRO A 178 -12.29 -29.38 18.15
C PRO A 178 -11.65 -28.19 17.46
N GLY A 179 -10.64 -28.41 16.64
CA GLY A 179 -9.93 -27.33 15.97
C GLY A 179 -8.80 -27.79 15.07
N VAL A 180 -8.19 -26.83 14.40
CA VAL A 180 -7.06 -27.05 13.50
C VAL A 180 -5.83 -26.38 14.10
N TYR A 181 -4.75 -27.15 14.21
CA TYR A 181 -3.45 -26.69 14.67
C TYR A 181 -2.82 -25.72 13.67
N SER A 182 -2.30 -24.59 14.16
CA SER A 182 -1.80 -23.50 13.32
C SER A 182 -0.47 -22.89 13.77
N SER A 183 0.23 -23.46 14.76
CA SER A 183 1.56 -22.99 15.15
C SER A 183 2.64 -23.60 14.29
N ASP A 184 3.67 -22.83 13.96
CA ASP A 184 4.84 -23.32 13.24
C ASP A 184 6.03 -23.48 14.18
N PRO A 185 6.46 -24.72 14.46
CA PRO A 185 7.61 -25.00 15.31
C PRO A 185 8.92 -24.42 14.75
N SER A 186 9.06 -24.35 13.43
CA SER A 186 10.26 -23.82 12.76
C SER A 186 10.38 -22.30 12.95
N ASN A 187 9.27 -21.61 13.24
CA ASN A 187 9.19 -20.18 13.47
C ASN A 187 8.92 -19.84 14.96
N GLN A 188 9.60 -20.54 15.87
CA GLN A 188 9.49 -20.30 17.32
C GLN A 188 8.06 -20.36 17.86
N CYS A 189 7.25 -21.28 17.33
CA CYS A 189 5.86 -21.47 17.73
C CYS A 189 4.95 -20.26 17.51
N LYS A 190 5.29 -19.41 16.55
CA LYS A 190 4.38 -18.36 16.10
C LYS A 190 3.17 -18.96 15.36
N PRO A 191 2.04 -18.23 15.28
CA PRO A 191 0.89 -18.69 14.50
C PRO A 191 1.29 -18.91 13.04
N LEU A 192 0.87 -19.99 12.46
CA LEU A 192 0.90 -20.19 11.01
C LEU A 192 -0.28 -19.39 10.44
N ILE A 193 -0.05 -18.14 10.12
CA ILE A 193 -1.04 -17.34 9.42
C ILE A 193 -0.92 -17.69 7.95
N ILE A 194 -1.88 -18.44 7.45
CA ILE A 194 -2.12 -18.53 6.00
C ILE A 194 -2.83 -17.23 5.67
N GLU A 195 -2.05 -16.22 5.30
CA GLU A 195 -2.61 -14.97 4.78
C GLU A 195 -3.43 -15.31 3.55
N LYS A 196 -4.68 -14.87 3.54
CA LYS A 196 -5.55 -15.09 2.40
C LYS A 196 -5.03 -14.25 1.24
N ASP A 197 -4.74 -14.90 0.13
CA ASP A 197 -4.37 -14.32 -1.16
C ASP A 197 -5.44 -14.80 -2.15
N THR A 198 -6.40 -13.90 -2.47
CA THR A 198 -7.62 -14.27 -3.21
C THR A 198 -7.33 -14.48 -4.70
N ASP A 199 -6.42 -13.73 -5.28
CA ASP A 199 -6.12 -13.77 -6.72
C ASP A 199 -4.85 -14.54 -7.06
N GLY A 200 -4.04 -14.88 -6.03
CA GLY A 200 -2.87 -15.74 -6.17
C GLY A 200 -1.66 -15.05 -6.79
N ASP A 201 -1.49 -13.74 -6.57
CA ASP A 201 -0.35 -12.99 -7.08
C ASP A 201 0.89 -13.04 -6.16
N GLY A 202 0.70 -13.55 -4.94
CA GLY A 202 1.73 -13.69 -3.89
C GLY A 202 1.71 -12.56 -2.87
N ILE A 203 0.75 -11.64 -2.94
CA ILE A 203 0.51 -10.58 -1.95
C ILE A 203 -0.76 -10.91 -1.19
N ALA A 204 -0.71 -10.86 0.13
CA ALA A 204 -1.88 -11.15 0.95
C ALA A 204 -2.97 -10.07 0.78
N ASP A 205 -4.25 -10.47 0.81
CA ASP A 205 -5.41 -9.56 0.68
C ASP A 205 -5.34 -8.33 1.60
N MET A 206 -4.67 -8.45 2.76
CA MET A 206 -4.52 -7.35 3.73
C MET A 206 -3.46 -6.32 3.32
N GLU A 207 -2.52 -6.70 2.48
CA GLU A 207 -1.41 -5.86 1.99
C GLU A 207 -1.60 -5.46 0.53
N ASP A 208 -2.58 -6.06 -0.13
CA ASP A 208 -2.92 -5.83 -1.52
C ASP A 208 -4.03 -4.78 -1.66
N GLU A 209 -3.79 -3.73 -2.44
CA GLU A 209 -4.82 -2.74 -2.79
C GLU A 209 -5.82 -3.27 -3.83
N PHE A 210 -5.50 -4.39 -4.50
CA PHE A 210 -6.30 -5.00 -5.57
C PHE A 210 -6.54 -6.51 -5.36
N PRO A 211 -7.05 -6.96 -4.22
CA PRO A 211 -7.02 -8.37 -3.77
C PRO A 211 -7.85 -9.34 -4.61
N THR A 212 -8.34 -8.92 -5.75
CA THR A 212 -9.10 -9.73 -6.73
C THR A 212 -8.55 -9.56 -8.16
N ASP A 213 -7.42 -8.85 -8.34
CA ASP A 213 -6.79 -8.61 -9.64
C ASP A 213 -5.30 -9.01 -9.59
N ARG A 214 -4.99 -10.26 -9.90
CA ARG A 214 -3.65 -10.86 -9.86
C ARG A 214 -2.56 -10.11 -10.66
N TYR A 215 -2.91 -9.11 -11.41
CA TYR A 215 -1.98 -8.31 -12.21
C TYR A 215 -1.65 -6.97 -11.57
N LYS A 216 -2.31 -6.62 -10.46
CA LYS A 216 -2.15 -5.36 -9.73
C LYS A 216 -2.03 -5.66 -8.25
N ALA A 217 -1.15 -4.96 -7.53
CA ALA A 217 -0.98 -5.13 -6.09
C ALA A 217 -0.95 -3.79 -5.35
N TYR A 218 -0.26 -2.77 -5.89
CA TYR A 218 -0.03 -1.52 -5.16
C TYR A 218 -0.35 -0.30 -6.00
N SER A 219 -0.58 0.83 -5.31
CA SER A 219 -0.62 2.13 -5.97
C SER A 219 0.23 3.18 -5.23
N SER A 220 0.71 4.15 -5.99
CA SER A 220 1.39 5.33 -5.48
C SER A 220 1.08 6.53 -6.36
N TYR A 221 1.40 7.74 -5.89
CA TYR A 221 0.97 8.97 -6.55
C TYR A 221 2.12 9.95 -6.76
N LEU A 222 2.04 10.75 -7.85
CA LEU A 222 2.88 11.89 -8.16
C LEU A 222 1.98 13.13 -8.42
N PRO A 223 2.32 14.27 -7.83
CA PRO A 223 3.36 14.53 -6.84
C PRO A 223 3.02 13.93 -5.46
N GLY A 224 1.76 13.61 -5.22
CA GLY A 224 1.17 13.02 -4.01
C GLY A 224 -0.27 12.59 -4.26
N LYS A 225 -1.02 12.26 -3.19
CA LYS A 225 -2.45 11.91 -3.31
C LYS A 225 -3.31 13.08 -3.76
N ASP A 226 -2.89 14.29 -3.41
CA ASP A 226 -3.52 15.52 -3.86
C ASP A 226 -2.93 15.99 -5.20
N PHE A 227 -3.65 16.87 -5.88
CA PHE A 227 -3.21 17.44 -7.15
C PHE A 227 -2.04 18.40 -6.96
N GLY A 228 -1.05 18.34 -7.85
CA GLY A 228 -0.07 19.37 -8.09
C GLY A 228 -0.56 20.38 -9.11
N THR A 229 0.12 21.50 -9.25
CA THR A 229 -0.18 22.56 -10.22
C THR A 229 0.98 22.76 -11.20
N LEU A 230 0.65 22.84 -12.49
CA LEU A 230 1.52 23.31 -13.58
C LEU A 230 0.96 24.62 -14.11
N MET A 231 1.84 25.59 -14.35
CA MET A 231 1.49 26.89 -14.91
C MET A 231 2.48 27.28 -15.99
N PHE A 232 2.01 27.86 -17.07
CA PHE A 232 2.83 28.18 -18.25
C PHE A 232 2.59 29.58 -18.75
N GLU A 233 3.66 30.18 -19.31
CA GLU A 233 3.69 31.34 -20.18
C GLU A 233 3.90 30.88 -21.62
N ASP A 234 3.18 31.40 -22.59
CA ASP A 234 3.26 30.93 -23.98
C ASP A 234 4.04 31.84 -24.95
N LEU A 235 4.54 33.00 -24.50
CA LEU A 235 5.30 33.93 -25.34
C LEU A 235 6.80 33.62 -25.47
N TRP A 236 7.31 32.49 -24.82
CA TRP A 236 8.71 32.08 -25.03
C TRP A 236 9.07 32.05 -26.53
N PRO A 237 10.26 32.54 -26.95
CA PRO A 237 11.41 32.98 -26.15
C PRO A 237 11.37 34.43 -25.63
N GLY A 238 10.26 35.18 -25.84
CA GLY A 238 10.04 36.50 -25.23
C GLY A 238 9.47 36.39 -23.81
N ILE A 239 9.61 37.48 -23.03
CA ILE A 239 9.27 37.45 -21.61
C ILE A 239 7.76 37.40 -21.35
N GLY A 240 6.91 38.02 -22.19
CA GLY A 240 5.48 38.10 -21.88
C GLY A 240 5.16 39.00 -20.69
N ASP A 241 4.00 38.83 -20.06
CA ASP A 241 3.57 39.59 -18.89
C ASP A 241 3.82 38.89 -17.55
N TYR A 242 4.28 37.61 -17.60
CA TYR A 242 4.63 36.80 -16.43
C TYR A 242 3.51 36.61 -15.42
N ASP A 243 2.31 36.37 -15.88
CA ASP A 243 1.19 36.08 -14.99
C ASP A 243 0.95 34.55 -14.82
N PHE A 244 1.62 33.71 -15.63
CA PHE A 244 1.61 32.25 -15.59
C PHE A 244 0.21 31.65 -15.65
N ASN A 245 -0.70 32.29 -16.37
CA ASN A 245 -2.07 31.84 -16.53
C ASN A 245 -2.44 31.44 -17.95
N ASP A 246 -1.50 31.49 -18.91
CA ASP A 246 -1.73 31.10 -20.30
C ASP A 246 -2.17 29.65 -20.44
N LEU A 247 -1.68 28.78 -19.55
CA LEU A 247 -2.22 27.43 -19.32
C LEU A 247 -2.00 27.01 -17.87
N VAL A 248 -3.08 26.82 -17.12
CA VAL A 248 -3.03 26.34 -15.74
C VAL A 248 -3.67 24.97 -15.64
N LEU A 249 -2.89 23.99 -15.20
CA LEU A 249 -3.31 22.60 -15.02
C LEU A 249 -3.11 22.15 -13.57
N ASP A 250 -4.14 21.55 -12.98
CA ASP A 250 -3.91 20.64 -11.86
C ASP A 250 -3.67 19.24 -12.42
N TYR A 251 -2.70 18.51 -11.87
CA TYR A 251 -2.39 17.14 -12.31
C TYR A 251 -2.15 16.21 -11.15
N ARG A 252 -2.44 14.92 -11.37
CA ARG A 252 -2.11 13.83 -10.48
C ARG A 252 -1.85 12.57 -11.30
N ILE A 253 -0.77 11.86 -11.01
CA ILE A 253 -0.46 10.60 -11.68
C ILE A 253 -0.55 9.49 -10.62
N LYS A 254 -1.52 8.58 -10.77
CA LYS A 254 -1.58 7.34 -10.00
C LYS A 254 -0.78 6.29 -10.74
N LYS A 255 0.26 5.77 -10.10
CA LYS A 255 1.03 4.61 -10.57
C LYS A 255 0.42 3.35 -9.98
N VAL A 256 -0.02 2.43 -10.82
CA VAL A 256 -0.48 1.10 -10.41
C VAL A 256 0.59 0.09 -10.76
N THR A 257 0.98 -0.75 -9.80
CA THR A 257 2.05 -1.74 -9.96
C THR A 257 1.58 -3.15 -9.61
N ASP A 258 2.24 -4.14 -10.18
CA ASP A 258 2.08 -5.54 -9.81
C ASP A 258 2.87 -5.90 -8.53
N ALA A 259 2.78 -7.15 -8.09
CA ALA A 259 3.49 -7.71 -6.95
C ALA A 259 5.04 -7.57 -7.03
N LYS A 260 5.60 -7.32 -8.23
CA LYS A 260 7.05 -7.13 -8.46
C LYS A 260 7.45 -5.66 -8.47
N ASN A 261 6.53 -4.72 -8.14
CA ASN A 261 6.70 -3.28 -8.29
C ASN A 261 7.02 -2.86 -9.74
N GLU A 262 6.48 -3.57 -10.73
CA GLU A 262 6.50 -3.20 -12.14
C GLU A 262 5.22 -2.43 -12.46
N ILE A 263 5.37 -1.31 -13.21
CA ILE A 263 4.23 -0.48 -13.58
C ILE A 263 3.29 -1.29 -14.50
N VAL A 264 2.04 -1.38 -14.11
CA VAL A 264 0.95 -1.90 -14.95
C VAL A 264 0.34 -0.77 -15.75
N GLU A 265 -0.01 0.33 -15.10
CA GLU A 265 -0.58 1.51 -15.73
C GLU A 265 -0.27 2.79 -14.96
N LEU A 266 -0.23 3.91 -15.68
CA LEU A 266 -0.31 5.25 -15.11
C LEU A 266 -1.68 5.83 -15.43
N ILE A 267 -2.37 6.30 -14.41
CA ILE A 267 -3.64 7.02 -14.56
C ILE A 267 -3.32 8.50 -14.28
N ILE A 268 -3.39 9.31 -15.33
CA ILE A 268 -3.03 10.73 -15.30
C ILE A 268 -4.33 11.53 -15.30
N ASP A 269 -4.67 12.07 -14.14
CA ASP A 269 -5.81 12.97 -13.97
C ASP A 269 -5.34 14.41 -14.20
N LEU A 270 -5.99 15.12 -15.12
CA LEU A 270 -5.73 16.49 -15.50
C LEU A 270 -6.98 17.36 -15.31
N ARG A 271 -6.82 18.56 -14.77
CA ARG A 271 -7.87 19.57 -14.65
C ARG A 271 -7.36 20.88 -15.25
N THR A 272 -7.81 21.21 -16.45
CA THR A 272 -7.50 22.50 -17.06
C THR A 272 -8.31 23.57 -16.35
N ARG A 273 -7.61 24.48 -15.64
CA ARG A 273 -8.24 25.48 -14.77
C ARG A 273 -8.40 26.83 -15.43
N ALA A 274 -7.42 27.21 -16.25
CA ALA A 274 -7.40 28.51 -16.92
C ALA A 274 -6.63 28.43 -18.24
N ILE A 275 -7.00 29.32 -19.16
CA ILE A 275 -6.32 29.59 -20.42
C ILE A 275 -6.30 31.12 -20.58
N GLY A 276 -5.15 31.79 -20.25
CA GLY A 276 -4.99 33.22 -20.35
C GLY A 276 -4.71 33.71 -21.77
N ALA A 277 -4.22 32.81 -22.61
CA ALA A 277 -3.83 33.10 -23.97
C ALA A 277 -4.97 33.03 -24.99
N GLY A 278 -4.76 33.68 -26.14
CA GLY A 278 -5.56 33.45 -27.33
C GLY A 278 -5.08 32.31 -28.23
N TYR A 279 -3.95 31.69 -27.87
CA TYR A 279 -3.38 30.61 -28.66
C TYR A 279 -4.04 29.28 -28.36
N LYS A 280 -4.07 28.39 -29.36
CA LYS A 280 -4.49 26.99 -29.22
C LYS A 280 -3.34 26.17 -28.64
N ASN A 281 -3.08 26.36 -27.36
CA ASN A 281 -1.97 25.68 -26.68
C ASN A 281 -2.30 24.21 -26.44
N GLY A 282 -1.35 23.32 -26.81
CA GLY A 282 -1.38 21.91 -26.47
C GLY A 282 -0.58 21.60 -25.21
N PHE A 283 -0.73 20.40 -24.69
CA PHE A 283 0.01 19.91 -23.55
C PHE A 283 0.60 18.53 -23.80
N GLY A 284 1.89 18.36 -23.46
CA GLY A 284 2.62 17.11 -23.59
C GLY A 284 3.30 16.69 -22.29
N ILE A 285 3.56 15.39 -22.15
CA ILE A 285 4.34 14.80 -21.06
C ILE A 285 5.33 13.82 -21.67
N GLU A 286 6.63 14.07 -21.49
CA GLU A 286 7.69 13.12 -21.82
C GLU A 286 8.12 12.41 -20.52
N PHE A 287 8.16 11.08 -20.55
CA PHE A 287 8.67 10.25 -19.46
C PHE A 287 10.12 9.91 -19.74
N THR A 288 11.03 10.75 -19.29
CA THR A 288 12.47 10.62 -19.53
C THR A 288 13.00 9.28 -19.02
N GLY A 289 13.69 8.54 -19.88
CA GLY A 289 14.22 7.21 -19.56
C GLY A 289 13.27 6.05 -19.87
N ILE A 290 12.03 6.33 -20.25
CA ILE A 290 11.06 5.32 -20.71
C ILE A 290 11.03 5.33 -22.24
N THR A 291 11.30 4.20 -22.88
CA THR A 291 11.25 4.09 -24.33
C THR A 291 9.83 3.88 -24.87
N HIS A 292 9.60 4.24 -26.13
CA HIS A 292 8.33 3.99 -26.80
C HIS A 292 7.93 2.51 -26.78
N ALA A 293 8.91 1.61 -26.91
CA ALA A 293 8.70 0.16 -26.91
C ALA A 293 8.29 -0.39 -25.53
N GLN A 294 8.40 0.39 -24.47
CA GLN A 294 7.96 0.03 -23.12
C GLN A 294 6.50 0.42 -22.84
N VAL A 295 5.85 1.14 -23.76
CA VAL A 295 4.43 1.51 -23.66
C VAL A 295 3.61 0.59 -24.53
N LEU A 296 2.60 -0.07 -23.96
CA LEU A 296 1.65 -0.92 -24.68
C LEU A 296 0.53 -0.11 -25.35
N GLY A 297 0.10 0.96 -24.71
CA GLY A 297 -1.00 1.75 -25.22
C GLY A 297 -1.25 3.02 -24.42
N VAL A 298 -1.89 3.99 -25.03
CA VAL A 298 -2.37 5.23 -24.41
C VAL A 298 -3.84 5.42 -24.78
N THR A 299 -4.67 5.86 -23.83
CA THR A 299 -6.08 6.19 -24.05
C THR A 299 -6.44 7.48 -23.33
N GLY A 300 -7.53 8.12 -23.71
CA GLY A 300 -8.05 9.32 -23.05
C GLY A 300 -7.43 10.64 -23.54
N THR A 301 -6.64 10.62 -24.62
CA THR A 301 -6.13 11.83 -25.29
C THR A 301 -7.22 12.50 -26.13
N ILE A 302 -7.18 13.82 -26.26
CA ILE A 302 -8.13 14.63 -27.03
C ILE A 302 -7.35 15.40 -28.10
N MET A 303 -7.57 15.05 -29.37
CA MET A 303 -6.90 15.67 -30.52
C MET A 303 -7.93 16.37 -31.39
N SER A 304 -7.71 17.69 -31.62
CA SER A 304 -8.50 18.50 -32.53
C SER A 304 -8.02 18.38 -33.96
N ASP A 305 -6.73 18.16 -34.16
CA ASP A 305 -6.08 18.01 -35.47
C ASP A 305 -5.02 16.89 -35.45
N ASN A 306 -5.35 15.75 -36.03
CA ASN A 306 -4.47 14.59 -36.08
C ASN A 306 -3.24 14.78 -37.01
N SER A 307 -3.13 15.91 -37.72
CA SER A 307 -1.98 16.18 -38.62
C SER A 307 -0.81 16.84 -37.86
N ILE A 308 -1.03 17.38 -36.67
CA ILE A 308 -0.01 18.10 -35.87
C ILE A 308 0.99 17.15 -35.25
N HIS A 309 0.48 16.03 -34.75
CA HIS A 309 1.26 15.05 -33.99
C HIS A 309 1.33 13.70 -34.74
N LEU A 310 2.54 13.19 -34.90
CA LEU A 310 2.72 11.83 -35.42
C LEU A 310 2.54 10.82 -34.28
N ILE A 311 1.29 10.39 -34.07
CA ILE A 311 0.96 9.42 -33.03
C ILE A 311 1.20 7.98 -33.54
N ALA A 312 2.03 7.22 -32.83
CA ALA A 312 2.30 5.81 -33.10
C ALA A 312 1.09 4.93 -32.73
N PRO A 313 1.02 3.67 -33.23
CA PRO A 313 -0.11 2.77 -32.93
C PRO A 313 -0.36 2.50 -31.45
N ASN A 314 0.65 2.64 -30.58
CA ASN A 314 0.53 2.52 -29.13
C ASN A 314 0.15 3.84 -28.44
N GLY A 315 -0.16 4.89 -29.18
CA GLY A 315 -0.67 6.16 -28.66
C GLY A 315 0.40 7.14 -28.14
N VAL A 316 1.69 6.79 -28.18
CA VAL A 316 2.77 7.74 -27.90
C VAL A 316 3.15 8.52 -29.16
N GLU A 317 3.67 9.74 -28.99
CA GLU A 317 4.17 10.53 -30.12
C GLU A 317 5.48 9.94 -30.64
N ALA A 318 5.53 9.67 -31.93
CA ALA A 318 6.73 9.12 -32.61
C ALA A 318 7.83 10.17 -32.79
N GLY A 319 9.05 9.72 -32.99
CA GLY A 319 10.22 10.59 -33.30
C GLY A 319 10.96 11.13 -32.08
N ASN A 320 10.40 11.06 -30.89
CA ASN A 320 11.05 11.46 -29.64
C ASN A 320 12.05 10.42 -29.13
N GLU A 321 12.92 10.80 -28.24
CA GLU A 321 13.86 9.88 -27.58
C GLU A 321 13.14 8.99 -26.56
N TRP A 322 12.24 9.57 -25.80
CA TRP A 322 11.49 8.94 -24.72
C TRP A 322 10.00 8.93 -25.02
N ALA A 323 9.27 8.08 -24.31
CA ALA A 323 7.82 7.98 -24.42
C ALA A 323 7.16 9.33 -24.11
N THR A 324 6.55 9.92 -25.13
CA THR A 324 5.88 11.21 -25.06
C THR A 324 4.40 11.01 -25.30
N VAL A 325 3.58 11.47 -24.38
CA VAL A 325 2.12 11.43 -24.45
C VAL A 325 1.62 12.87 -24.64
N ILE A 326 0.68 13.07 -25.56
CA ILE A 326 0.01 14.35 -25.79
C ILE A 326 -1.43 14.21 -25.27
N PRO A 327 -1.75 14.66 -24.05
CA PRO A 327 -3.09 14.64 -23.49
C PRO A 327 -4.10 15.39 -24.35
N PHE A 328 -3.74 16.57 -24.83
CA PHE A 328 -4.54 17.35 -25.78
C PHE A 328 -3.63 18.25 -26.64
N ASP A 329 -4.02 18.51 -27.86
CA ASP A 329 -3.32 19.40 -28.80
C ASP A 329 -3.88 20.84 -28.79
N ASN A 330 -5.02 21.05 -28.12
CA ASN A 330 -5.71 22.34 -28.02
C ASN A 330 -6.46 22.45 -26.70
N ALA A 331 -6.03 23.33 -25.82
CA ALA A 331 -6.63 23.52 -24.51
C ALA A 331 -8.11 23.92 -24.56
N PHE A 332 -8.56 24.60 -25.65
CA PHE A 332 -9.96 24.97 -25.81
C PHE A 332 -10.90 23.79 -26.10
N GLU A 333 -10.38 22.62 -26.45
CA GLU A 333 -11.18 21.38 -26.56
C GLU A 333 -11.51 20.78 -25.18
N VAL A 334 -10.70 21.06 -24.17
CA VAL A 334 -10.90 20.60 -22.78
C VAL A 334 -11.46 21.69 -21.86
N LEU A 335 -11.29 22.96 -22.22
CA LEU A 335 -11.89 24.11 -21.50
C LEU A 335 -12.35 25.15 -22.51
N PRO A 336 -13.57 25.03 -23.07
CA PRO A 336 -14.06 25.87 -24.16
C PRO A 336 -14.11 27.37 -23.79
N HIS A 337 -13.78 28.24 -24.75
CA HIS A 337 -13.82 29.69 -24.54
C HIS A 337 -15.27 30.16 -24.32
N PRO A 338 -15.57 30.93 -23.23
CA PRO A 338 -16.95 31.26 -22.87
C PRO A 338 -17.57 32.36 -23.76
N GLY A 339 -16.77 33.04 -24.57
CA GLY A 339 -17.23 34.28 -25.25
C GLY A 339 -17.33 35.49 -24.30
N GLY A 340 -18.25 36.40 -24.57
CA GLY A 340 -18.53 37.49 -23.65
C GLY A 340 -17.49 38.63 -23.59
N GLY A 341 -16.53 38.67 -24.55
CA GLY A 341 -15.53 39.72 -24.64
C GLY A 341 -14.33 39.61 -23.71
N VAL A 342 -14.17 38.45 -23.02
CA VAL A 342 -12.95 38.09 -22.28
C VAL A 342 -11.86 37.62 -23.25
N THR A 343 -10.57 37.77 -22.85
CA THR A 343 -9.44 37.32 -23.67
C THR A 343 -9.21 35.84 -23.53
N GLY A 344 -9.32 35.31 -22.31
CA GLY A 344 -9.06 33.92 -21.95
C GLY A 344 -10.23 33.25 -21.28
N VAL A 345 -9.96 32.12 -20.63
CA VAL A 345 -10.93 31.35 -19.88
C VAL A 345 -10.51 31.29 -18.40
N ASN A 346 -11.39 31.72 -17.51
CA ASN A 346 -11.17 31.72 -16.06
C ASN A 346 -9.96 32.58 -15.60
N THR A 347 -9.55 33.60 -16.33
CA THR A 347 -8.43 34.47 -15.93
C THR A 347 -8.90 35.89 -15.55
N GLU A 348 -10.10 36.29 -15.94
CA GLU A 348 -10.68 37.59 -15.63
C GLU A 348 -11.79 37.45 -14.58
N PRO A 349 -11.66 38.07 -13.37
CA PRO A 349 -12.62 37.89 -12.28
C PRO A 349 -14.05 38.30 -12.59
N ILE A 350 -14.23 39.24 -13.52
CA ILE A 350 -15.55 39.78 -13.92
C ILE A 350 -16.11 39.04 -15.13
N GLY A 351 -15.29 38.20 -15.78
CA GLY A 351 -15.68 37.41 -16.96
C GLY A 351 -16.59 36.21 -16.65
N PRO A 352 -17.24 35.66 -17.68
CA PRO A 352 -17.96 34.44 -17.52
C PRO A 352 -17.01 33.29 -17.15
N ARG A 353 -17.45 32.47 -16.21
CA ARG A 353 -16.69 31.31 -15.73
C ARG A 353 -17.09 30.03 -16.47
N GLN A 354 -16.08 29.19 -16.79
CA GLN A 354 -16.28 27.84 -17.27
C GLN A 354 -16.06 26.83 -16.15
N GLU A 355 -16.84 25.76 -16.15
CA GLU A 355 -16.59 24.62 -15.28
C GLU A 355 -15.29 23.92 -15.70
N ILE A 356 -14.54 23.48 -14.67
CA ILE A 356 -13.29 22.75 -14.87
C ILE A 356 -13.62 21.35 -15.32
N PHE A 357 -13.14 20.98 -16.51
CA PHE A 357 -13.22 19.62 -17.01
C PHE A 357 -12.09 18.76 -16.45
N GLU A 358 -12.43 17.54 -16.02
CA GLU A 358 -11.43 16.55 -15.61
C GLU A 358 -11.22 15.54 -16.74
N GLN A 359 -9.99 15.49 -17.24
CA GLN A 359 -9.55 14.52 -18.24
C GLN A 359 -8.72 13.44 -17.57
N THR A 360 -8.97 12.17 -17.88
CA THR A 360 -8.12 11.06 -17.46
C THR A 360 -7.45 10.44 -18.69
N VAL A 361 -6.11 10.45 -18.67
CA VAL A 361 -5.29 9.73 -19.65
C VAL A 361 -4.68 8.51 -18.98
N ILE A 362 -4.76 7.35 -19.64
CA ILE A 362 -4.20 6.12 -19.11
C ILE A 362 -3.09 5.64 -20.05
N VAL A 363 -1.90 5.42 -19.47
CA VAL A 363 -0.73 4.85 -20.16
C VAL A 363 -0.52 3.43 -19.65
N PHE A 364 -0.68 2.44 -20.51
CA PHE A 364 -0.54 1.02 -20.19
C PHE A 364 0.91 0.56 -20.45
N PHE A 365 1.50 -0.07 -19.44
CA PHE A 365 2.83 -0.68 -19.52
C PHE A 365 2.74 -2.21 -19.48
N LYS A 366 1.64 -2.74 -18.97
CA LYS A 366 1.37 -4.17 -18.90
C LYS A 366 -0.14 -4.38 -18.98
N LYS A 367 -0.57 -5.43 -19.64
CA LYS A 367 -1.99 -5.80 -19.69
C LYS A 367 -2.11 -7.31 -19.55
N ASN A 368 -2.52 -7.78 -18.39
CA ASN A 368 -2.49 -9.18 -18.01
C ASN A 368 -1.08 -9.75 -18.21
N ASP A 369 -0.93 -10.85 -18.94
CA ASP A 369 0.37 -11.47 -19.24
C ASP A 369 1.09 -10.83 -20.45
N ILE A 370 0.52 -9.79 -21.05
CA ILE A 370 1.10 -9.08 -22.21
C ILE A 370 2.09 -8.06 -21.70
N LEU A 371 3.35 -8.22 -22.06
CA LEU A 371 4.44 -7.30 -21.82
C LEU A 371 4.77 -6.48 -23.07
N PRO A 372 5.24 -5.25 -22.92
CA PRO A 372 5.72 -4.44 -24.05
C PRO A 372 7.02 -5.01 -24.61
N ALA A 373 7.31 -4.75 -25.88
CA ALA A 373 8.54 -5.20 -26.53
C ALA A 373 9.82 -4.67 -25.85
N GLY A 374 9.75 -3.49 -25.24
CA GLY A 374 10.85 -2.87 -24.49
C GLY A 374 11.03 -3.42 -23.06
N GLY A 375 10.23 -4.41 -22.65
CA GLY A 375 10.25 -4.99 -21.32
C GLY A 375 9.52 -4.16 -20.24
N PRO A 376 9.41 -4.69 -19.01
CA PRO A 376 8.68 -4.05 -17.93
C PRO A 376 9.39 -2.78 -17.42
N VAL A 377 8.60 -1.87 -16.84
CA VAL A 377 9.09 -0.62 -16.22
C VAL A 377 8.95 -0.72 -14.72
N LYS A 378 10.03 -0.48 -13.99
CA LYS A 378 9.98 -0.41 -12.51
C LYS A 378 9.34 0.88 -12.03
N SER A 379 8.61 0.82 -10.93
CA SER A 379 7.94 1.99 -10.32
C SER A 379 8.89 3.17 -10.06
N SER A 380 10.16 2.88 -9.73
CA SER A 380 11.20 3.90 -9.50
C SER A 380 11.59 4.71 -10.73
N ALA A 381 11.35 4.19 -11.95
CA ALA A 381 11.63 4.90 -13.20
C ALA A 381 10.61 6.02 -13.49
N ILE A 382 9.50 6.08 -12.76
CA ILE A 382 8.51 7.15 -12.85
C ILE A 382 8.58 7.98 -11.57
N SER A 383 9.24 9.12 -11.65
CA SER A 383 9.47 10.07 -10.56
C SER A 383 9.30 11.51 -11.07
N LEU A 384 9.33 12.50 -10.19
CA LEU A 384 9.31 13.92 -10.60
C LEU A 384 10.55 14.30 -11.45
N GLU A 385 11.67 13.60 -11.27
CA GLU A 385 12.86 13.82 -12.10
C GLU A 385 12.63 13.36 -13.55
N ASN A 386 11.89 12.27 -13.74
CA ASN A 386 11.59 11.71 -15.06
C ASN A 386 10.32 12.31 -15.69
N PHE A 387 9.54 13.05 -14.93
CA PHE A 387 8.35 13.76 -15.39
C PHE A 387 8.77 15.08 -16.06
N ASN A 388 8.56 15.21 -17.36
CA ASN A 388 8.91 16.34 -18.18
C ASN A 388 7.67 16.87 -18.90
N PRO A 389 6.81 17.65 -18.22
CA PRO A 389 5.63 18.27 -18.81
C PRO A 389 6.02 19.48 -19.64
N PHE A 390 5.28 19.75 -20.72
CA PHE A 390 5.50 20.90 -21.57
C PHE A 390 4.24 21.42 -22.24
N LEU A 391 4.23 22.71 -22.51
CA LEU A 391 3.24 23.35 -23.36
C LEU A 391 3.70 23.33 -24.81
N ILE A 392 2.78 23.13 -25.73
CA ILE A 392 2.97 23.24 -27.20
C ILE A 392 2.25 24.50 -27.63
N ARG A 393 3.03 25.53 -28.08
CA ARG A 393 2.44 26.82 -28.36
C ARG A 393 1.64 26.82 -29.66
N ASN A 394 0.38 27.21 -29.58
CA ASN A 394 -0.50 27.46 -30.74
C ASN A 394 -0.51 26.34 -31.79
N GLN A 395 -0.51 25.07 -31.34
CA GLN A 395 -0.45 23.88 -32.20
C GLN A 395 0.81 23.81 -33.11
N ASP A 396 1.83 24.63 -32.84
CA ASP A 396 3.14 24.50 -33.49
C ASP A 396 4.01 23.50 -32.73
N ARG A 397 4.08 22.28 -33.25
CA ARG A 397 4.78 21.18 -32.59
C ARG A 397 6.28 21.45 -32.37
N SER A 398 6.85 22.40 -33.08
CA SER A 398 8.24 22.77 -32.95
C SER A 398 8.51 23.75 -31.80
N ILE A 399 7.47 24.36 -31.21
CA ILE A 399 7.63 25.34 -30.13
C ILE A 399 7.12 24.73 -28.83
N GLU A 400 8.07 24.28 -28.02
CA GLU A 400 7.87 23.68 -26.73
C GLU A 400 8.33 24.57 -25.58
N ILE A 401 7.57 24.60 -24.48
CA ILE A 401 7.94 25.34 -23.27
C ILE A 401 7.92 24.37 -22.10
N HIS A 402 9.11 24.05 -21.58
CA HIS A 402 9.30 23.12 -20.49
C HIS A 402 9.59 23.82 -19.16
N LEU A 403 9.58 23.03 -18.08
CA LEU A 403 10.09 23.49 -16.79
C LEU A 403 11.57 23.87 -16.88
N PRO A 404 12.05 24.83 -16.07
CA PRO A 404 13.45 25.25 -16.10
C PRO A 404 14.39 24.06 -15.84
N GLY A 405 15.44 23.96 -16.64
CA GLY A 405 16.43 22.89 -16.61
C GLY A 405 15.98 21.58 -17.26
N LYS A 406 14.73 21.42 -17.69
CA LYS A 406 14.28 20.25 -18.45
C LYS A 406 14.65 20.39 -19.93
N ARG A 407 15.14 19.32 -20.52
CA ARG A 407 15.47 19.27 -21.93
C ARG A 407 14.22 19.21 -22.78
N PRO A 408 14.21 19.84 -23.97
CA PRO A 408 13.10 19.70 -24.93
C PRO A 408 13.08 18.27 -25.54
N THR A 409 11.94 17.96 -26.15
CA THR A 409 11.85 16.75 -26.99
C THR A 409 12.63 16.91 -28.30
N ARG A 410 12.71 15.87 -29.12
CA ARG A 410 13.39 15.94 -30.41
C ARG A 410 12.65 16.78 -31.46
N HIS A 411 11.39 17.09 -31.24
CA HIS A 411 10.61 17.93 -32.15
C HIS A 411 10.85 19.42 -31.97
N ALA A 412 11.43 19.84 -30.83
CA ALA A 412 11.64 21.25 -30.53
C ALA A 412 12.63 21.92 -31.50
N ASN A 413 12.29 23.12 -31.95
CA ASN A 413 13.18 23.99 -32.73
C ASN A 413 14.21 24.68 -31.82
N THR A 414 15.34 24.02 -31.63
CA THR A 414 16.45 24.55 -30.77
C THR A 414 17.11 25.79 -31.32
N ALA A 415 16.83 26.20 -32.56
CA ALA A 415 17.33 27.50 -33.12
C ALA A 415 16.75 28.72 -32.38
N LEU A 416 15.67 28.52 -31.63
CA LEU A 416 15.09 29.57 -30.77
C LEU A 416 15.85 29.74 -29.44
N PHE A 417 16.69 28.80 -29.05
CA PHE A 417 17.50 28.88 -27.83
C PHE A 417 18.49 30.03 -27.85
N GLY A 418 18.58 30.75 -26.73
CA GLY A 418 19.43 31.92 -26.58
C GLY A 418 18.98 33.13 -27.36
N THR A 419 17.81 33.09 -28.05
CA THR A 419 17.26 34.24 -28.77
C THR A 419 16.36 35.11 -27.83
N VAL A 420 16.03 36.29 -28.27
CA VAL A 420 15.21 37.30 -27.55
C VAL A 420 15.63 37.33 -26.06
N ASP A 421 14.76 36.95 -25.15
CA ASP A 421 14.99 36.98 -23.70
C ASP A 421 15.44 35.61 -23.12
N ASP A 422 15.43 34.53 -23.92
CA ASP A 422 15.79 33.20 -23.50
C ASP A 422 17.31 33.03 -23.37
N ASN A 423 17.75 32.36 -22.27
CA ASN A 423 19.15 32.03 -21.99
C ASN A 423 19.48 30.56 -22.25
N SER A 424 18.58 29.81 -22.88
CA SER A 424 18.78 28.37 -23.11
C SER A 424 20.02 28.11 -23.97
N SER A 425 20.81 27.10 -23.55
CA SER A 425 22.04 26.68 -24.23
C SER A 425 22.22 25.17 -24.02
N SER A 426 21.99 24.37 -25.03
CA SER A 426 22.18 22.92 -24.97
C SER A 426 23.61 22.54 -24.60
N ALA A 427 24.62 23.34 -25.06
CA ALA A 427 26.00 23.10 -24.74
C ALA A 427 26.37 23.32 -23.27
N GLN A 428 25.59 24.15 -22.57
CA GLN A 428 25.78 24.48 -21.15
C GLN A 428 24.75 23.73 -20.25
N GLY A 429 23.80 23.01 -20.81
CA GLY A 429 22.76 22.34 -20.07
C GLY A 429 21.75 23.31 -19.44
N ILE A 430 21.61 24.51 -19.98
CA ILE A 430 20.66 25.54 -19.54
C ILE A 430 19.43 25.47 -20.43
N TYR A 431 18.25 25.37 -19.84
CA TYR A 431 17.00 25.28 -20.58
C TYR A 431 15.90 26.12 -19.91
N TYR A 432 15.16 26.85 -20.72
CA TYR A 432 13.94 27.61 -20.36
C TYR A 432 14.10 28.52 -19.14
N GLN A 433 15.18 29.29 -19.14
CA GLN A 433 15.48 30.34 -18.16
C GLN A 433 15.78 31.64 -18.86
N SER A 434 15.27 32.76 -18.36
CA SER A 434 15.47 34.10 -18.97
C SER A 434 16.85 34.66 -18.69
N LYS A 435 17.35 35.48 -19.63
CA LYS A 435 18.57 36.27 -19.46
C LYS A 435 18.48 37.19 -18.26
N GLY A 436 19.50 37.24 -17.46
CA GLY A 436 19.70 38.18 -16.36
C GLY A 436 18.89 37.88 -15.08
N THR A 437 17.67 37.35 -15.18
CA THR A 437 16.81 37.09 -14.02
C THR A 437 16.65 35.59 -13.70
N ASN A 438 16.97 34.72 -14.65
CA ASN A 438 16.71 33.27 -14.59
C ASN A 438 15.21 32.91 -14.40
N PHE A 439 14.30 33.83 -14.71
CA PHE A 439 12.86 33.53 -14.59
C PHE A 439 12.46 32.45 -15.59
N PRO A 440 11.65 31.47 -15.14
CA PRO A 440 11.17 30.38 -16.00
C PRO A 440 9.96 30.82 -16.82
N TRP A 441 9.59 30.04 -17.84
CA TRP A 441 8.30 30.13 -18.54
C TRP A 441 7.31 29.05 -18.13
N ALA A 442 7.69 28.19 -17.21
CA ALA A 442 6.82 27.16 -16.65
C ALA A 442 7.13 26.94 -15.18
N LEU A 443 6.09 26.68 -14.39
CA LEU A 443 6.16 26.44 -12.96
C LEU A 443 5.53 25.09 -12.62
N HIS A 444 6.13 24.40 -11.66
CA HIS A 444 5.61 23.17 -11.08
C HIS A 444 5.57 23.29 -9.56
N ILE A 445 4.41 23.09 -8.97
CA ILE A 445 4.20 23.09 -7.53
C ILE A 445 3.51 21.77 -7.14
N ASN A 446 4.06 21.08 -6.11
CA ASN A 446 3.58 19.77 -5.68
C ASN A 446 2.22 19.77 -4.98
N GLN A 447 1.55 20.90 -4.93
CA GLN A 447 0.21 21.06 -4.39
C GLN A 447 -0.61 21.99 -5.25
N ARG A 448 -1.92 21.97 -5.04
CA ARG A 448 -2.81 22.92 -5.71
C ARG A 448 -2.61 24.32 -5.15
N ILE A 449 -2.33 25.29 -6.06
CA ILE A 449 -2.26 26.71 -5.72
C ILE A 449 -3.16 27.52 -6.65
N PRO A 450 -3.61 28.72 -6.25
CA PRO A 450 -4.27 29.67 -7.15
C PRO A 450 -3.25 30.24 -8.16
N TYR A 451 -3.75 30.91 -9.19
CA TYR A 451 -2.98 31.57 -10.24
C TYR A 451 -3.31 33.07 -10.32
N MET A 452 -2.52 33.82 -11.07
CA MET A 452 -2.72 35.23 -11.23
C MET A 452 -3.91 35.54 -12.13
N ILE A 453 -4.57 36.67 -11.88
CA ILE A 453 -5.52 37.24 -12.83
C ILE A 453 -4.77 37.81 -14.06
N GLU A 454 -5.45 37.85 -15.19
CA GLU A 454 -4.94 38.28 -16.50
C GLU A 454 -4.13 39.59 -16.41
N LYS A 455 -2.95 39.60 -17.08
CA LYS A 455 -2.01 40.73 -17.17
C LYS A 455 -1.48 41.23 -15.82
N GLN A 456 -1.46 40.41 -14.80
CA GLN A 456 -0.87 40.76 -13.51
C GLN A 456 0.38 39.91 -13.27
N ASN A 457 1.53 40.56 -13.37
CA ASN A 457 2.82 39.90 -13.15
C ASN A 457 2.86 39.15 -11.79
N ILE A 458 3.35 37.93 -11.81
CA ILE A 458 3.38 37.00 -10.65
C ILE A 458 4.04 37.60 -9.40
N GLN A 459 5.04 38.47 -9.58
CA GLN A 459 5.73 39.15 -8.48
C GLN A 459 4.81 40.08 -7.66
N LYS A 460 3.70 40.55 -8.25
CA LYS A 460 2.71 41.39 -7.54
C LYS A 460 1.74 40.57 -6.70
N GLY A 461 1.47 39.32 -7.09
CA GLY A 461 0.58 38.38 -6.40
C GLY A 461 1.32 37.54 -5.40
N PHE A 462 2.50 37.05 -5.77
CA PHE A 462 3.37 36.20 -4.95
C PHE A 462 4.68 36.98 -4.65
N VAL A 463 4.71 37.65 -3.53
CA VAL A 463 5.72 38.69 -3.20
C VAL A 463 7.15 38.12 -3.11
N ARG A 464 7.31 36.82 -2.75
CA ARG A 464 8.61 36.18 -2.64
C ARG A 464 9.01 35.28 -3.83
N PHE A 465 8.24 35.35 -4.92
CA PHE A 465 8.54 34.58 -6.13
C PHE A 465 9.93 34.91 -6.70
N GLU A 466 10.29 36.17 -6.84
CA GLU A 466 11.60 36.59 -7.34
C GLU A 466 12.75 36.12 -6.43
N ASP A 467 12.58 36.23 -5.12
CA ASP A 467 13.58 35.76 -4.14
C ASP A 467 13.79 34.25 -4.24
N TRP A 468 12.71 33.49 -4.43
CA TRP A 468 12.77 32.07 -4.66
C TRP A 468 13.54 31.73 -5.95
N VAL A 469 13.22 32.38 -7.06
CA VAL A 469 13.94 32.18 -8.34
C VAL A 469 15.42 32.55 -8.21
N LYS A 470 15.77 33.70 -7.62
CA LYS A 470 17.16 34.10 -7.40
C LYS A 470 17.97 33.17 -6.54
N SER A 471 17.30 32.43 -5.64
CA SER A 471 17.93 31.40 -4.83
C SER A 471 18.05 30.04 -5.55
N ASN A 472 17.66 29.93 -6.83
CA ASN A 472 17.49 28.67 -7.56
C ASN A 472 16.63 27.65 -6.78
N GLY A 473 15.58 28.11 -6.09
CA GLY A 473 14.69 27.27 -5.30
C GLY A 473 15.23 26.88 -3.93
N ALA A 474 16.42 27.31 -3.54
CA ALA A 474 17.06 26.92 -2.27
C ALA A 474 16.46 27.65 -1.04
N ALA A 475 15.87 28.83 -1.24
CA ALA A 475 15.21 29.62 -0.21
C ALA A 475 13.79 29.99 -0.65
N PHE A 476 12.97 30.43 0.31
CA PHE A 476 11.60 30.86 0.07
C PHE A 476 10.71 29.80 -0.62
N GLY A 477 10.92 28.53 -0.32
CA GLY A 477 10.14 27.41 -0.87
C GLY A 477 8.65 27.46 -0.51
N ASP A 478 8.25 28.36 0.38
CA ASP A 478 6.89 28.65 0.82
C ASP A 478 6.27 29.90 0.16
N TRP A 479 6.90 30.44 -0.89
CA TRP A 479 6.53 31.67 -1.57
C TRP A 479 5.05 31.73 -2.04
N TYR A 480 4.43 30.60 -2.25
CA TYR A 480 3.05 30.45 -2.74
C TYR A 480 2.00 30.27 -1.62
N ILE A 481 2.42 30.16 -0.36
CA ILE A 481 1.50 29.90 0.77
C ILE A 481 0.61 31.15 1.02
N ASP A 482 -0.64 30.90 1.44
CA ASP A 482 -1.59 31.97 1.79
C ASP A 482 -1.24 32.65 3.12
N ARG A 483 -0.35 33.61 3.05
CA ARG A 483 0.02 34.52 4.16
C ARG A 483 0.10 35.92 3.67
N PRO A 484 -0.24 36.94 4.50
CA PRO A 484 -0.26 38.34 4.10
C PRO A 484 1.07 38.90 3.61
N ASP A 485 2.20 38.34 4.09
CA ASP A 485 3.57 38.69 3.69
C ASP A 485 4.07 38.00 2.43
N LEU A 486 3.36 36.97 1.97
CA LEU A 486 3.71 36.18 0.80
C LEU A 486 2.76 36.38 -0.39
N ARG A 487 1.47 36.62 -0.13
CA ARG A 487 0.46 36.61 -1.17
C ARG A 487 -0.50 37.81 -1.13
N ASN A 488 -0.70 38.44 -2.28
CA ASN A 488 -1.72 39.48 -2.49
C ASN A 488 -2.96 38.88 -3.15
N ASN A 489 -3.92 38.43 -2.34
CA ASN A 489 -5.12 37.74 -2.80
C ASN A 489 -6.05 38.59 -3.69
N LYS A 490 -5.82 39.92 -3.84
CA LYS A 490 -6.59 40.77 -4.76
C LYS A 490 -6.22 40.53 -6.23
N LEU A 491 -5.04 40.00 -6.50
CA LEU A 491 -4.51 39.73 -7.84
C LEU A 491 -4.51 38.21 -8.17
N ILE A 492 -5.14 37.41 -7.33
CA ILE A 492 -5.19 35.94 -7.42
C ILE A 492 -6.60 35.53 -7.81
N TYR A 493 -6.69 34.47 -8.65
CA TYR A 493 -7.94 33.89 -9.14
C TYR A 493 -8.28 32.58 -8.45
#